data_d70eb8a88ce84c4f8a776fba816252ee
#
_entry.id   d70eb8a88ce84c4f8a776fba816252ee
#
_cell.length_a   1.000
_cell.length_b   1.000
_cell.length_c   1.000
_cell.angle_alpha   90.00
_cell.angle_beta   90.00
_cell.angle_gamma   90.00
#
_symmetry.space_group_name_H-M   'P 1'
#
loop_
_entity.id
_entity.type
_entity.pdbx_description
1 polymer ?
#
loop_
_entity_poly.entity_id
_entity_poly.type
_entity_poly.pdbx_seq_one_letter_code
_entity_poly.pdbx_strand_id
1 'polypeptide(L)'
;MAFLSRFFASTERQPLPTLEEILAARGIPMDLPGLDSIQEEFRHLSAAERARWGDALKDLVVHGWPLPPLWLDAQYDLAPRLVPVWAAERDGFFFRPFVEGLALRMMVGGQLMPAAWLTLWGIAWEDILERSIDQLRERSLHTPFQRQPSGIYRGVFADGQSASRFLLPELWSGLFPGQNTFLAIPSEDELLVAPQVLLPQMVEAIVKSLNGPGTRLMGTVFQQVDHNFLPATLQDPHPMAQPQRELRQADMMEAYKAQDACLPAELGTPAPAGLVRTQQGRSVSYTTWQEGGPVLLPETDLIGFVAASGRPLGIYFRTTLPRISELHGTTVDIWGPRRIRYEGFPSPAQLARLECFATGEQMADLFKGTGPAKPKAANMPMQDRAASGAKAAQTSSPVPAHLRGLSLGVQSDE
;
A
#
# COMPACT_ATOMS: atom_id res chain seq x y z
N MET A 1 8.51 -20.20 -69.98
CA MET A 1 7.55 -19.30 -69.30
C MET A 1 6.64 -20.07 -68.37
N ALA A 2 7.20 -20.73 -67.33
CA ALA A 2 6.38 -21.53 -66.40
C ALA A 2 6.83 -21.34 -64.92
N PHE A 3 7.50 -20.23 -64.61
CA PHE A 3 8.09 -20.02 -63.26
C PHE A 3 7.47 -18.85 -62.48
N LEU A 4 6.53 -18.10 -63.07
CA LEU A 4 5.93 -16.94 -62.40
C LEU A 4 4.51 -17.16 -61.89
N SER A 5 3.88 -18.33 -62.12
CA SER A 5 2.52 -18.61 -61.65
C SER A 5 2.42 -19.12 -60.21
N ARG A 6 3.54 -19.33 -59.51
CA ARG A 6 3.51 -19.81 -58.12
C ARG A 6 3.60 -18.70 -57.04
N PHE A 7 3.74 -17.44 -57.48
CA PHE A 7 3.82 -16.30 -56.53
C PHE A 7 2.49 -15.58 -56.30
N PHE A 8 1.44 -15.98 -56.99
CA PHE A 8 0.09 -15.48 -56.73
C PHE A 8 -0.84 -16.60 -56.24
N ALA A 9 -0.35 -17.40 -55.26
CA ALA A 9 -1.30 -18.05 -54.39
C ALA A 9 -1.95 -16.91 -53.58
N SER A 10 -3.16 -16.53 -54.00
CA SER A 10 -4.02 -15.67 -53.21
C SER A 10 -4.15 -16.34 -51.83
N THR A 11 -3.43 -15.83 -50.84
CA THR A 11 -3.76 -16.11 -49.46
C THR A 11 -5.18 -15.58 -49.32
N GLU A 12 -6.16 -16.48 -49.43
CA GLU A 12 -7.53 -16.16 -49.00
C GLU A 12 -7.42 -15.58 -47.63
N ARG A 13 -7.53 -14.25 -47.51
CA ARG A 13 -7.59 -13.60 -46.19
C ARG A 13 -8.83 -14.17 -45.54
N GLN A 14 -8.63 -15.01 -44.54
CA GLN A 14 -9.75 -15.48 -43.74
C GLN A 14 -10.56 -14.23 -43.31
N PRO A 15 -11.87 -14.25 -43.48
CA PRO A 15 -12.70 -13.13 -43.07
C PRO A 15 -12.46 -12.86 -41.59
N LEU A 16 -12.35 -11.58 -41.27
CA LEU A 16 -12.16 -11.19 -39.85
C LEU A 16 -13.41 -11.57 -39.06
N PRO A 17 -13.29 -12.15 -37.86
CA PRO A 17 -14.44 -12.53 -37.04
C PRO A 17 -15.31 -11.30 -36.75
N THR A 18 -16.61 -11.46 -36.83
CA THR A 18 -17.60 -10.42 -36.48
C THR A 18 -17.66 -10.24 -34.95
N LEU A 19 -18.25 -9.13 -34.50
CA LEU A 19 -18.49 -8.92 -33.08
C LEU A 19 -19.36 -10.04 -32.50
N GLU A 20 -20.40 -10.43 -33.21
CA GLU A 20 -21.33 -11.51 -32.84
C GLU A 20 -20.62 -12.85 -32.63
N GLU A 21 -19.73 -13.22 -33.55
CA GLU A 21 -18.92 -14.45 -33.44
C GLU A 21 -17.99 -14.40 -32.21
N ILE A 22 -17.40 -13.25 -31.96
CA ILE A 22 -16.50 -13.06 -30.77
C ILE A 22 -17.28 -13.14 -29.48
N LEU A 23 -18.44 -12.50 -29.39
CA LEU A 23 -19.32 -12.55 -28.22
C LEU A 23 -19.83 -13.97 -27.98
N ALA A 24 -20.32 -14.62 -28.98
CA ALA A 24 -20.81 -16.01 -28.93
C ALA A 24 -19.70 -16.97 -28.46
N ALA A 25 -18.49 -16.86 -29.03
CA ALA A 25 -17.35 -17.71 -28.67
C ALA A 25 -16.92 -17.57 -27.21
N ARG A 26 -17.26 -16.44 -26.56
CA ARG A 26 -16.93 -16.14 -25.15
C ARG A 26 -18.11 -16.27 -24.20
N GLY A 27 -19.28 -16.61 -24.69
CA GLY A 27 -20.52 -16.72 -23.91
C GLY A 27 -21.02 -15.37 -23.40
N ILE A 28 -20.76 -14.30 -24.14
CA ILE A 28 -21.18 -12.95 -23.79
C ILE A 28 -22.56 -12.67 -24.38
N PRO A 29 -23.55 -12.15 -23.62
CA PRO A 29 -24.86 -11.79 -24.13
C PRO A 29 -24.80 -10.69 -25.20
N MET A 30 -25.66 -10.79 -26.21
CA MET A 30 -25.74 -9.80 -27.27
C MET A 30 -26.55 -8.55 -26.89
N ASP A 31 -27.23 -8.57 -25.75
CA ASP A 31 -28.10 -7.52 -25.25
C ASP A 31 -27.41 -6.65 -24.18
N LEU A 32 -26.07 -6.62 -24.18
CA LEU A 32 -25.30 -5.76 -23.27
C LEU A 32 -25.64 -4.28 -23.52
N PRO A 33 -26.05 -3.53 -22.49
CA PRO A 33 -26.32 -2.11 -22.62
C PRO A 33 -25.09 -1.35 -23.14
N GLY A 34 -25.25 -0.56 -24.20
CA GLY A 34 -24.17 0.23 -24.79
C GLY A 34 -23.32 -0.51 -25.83
N LEU A 35 -23.63 -1.76 -26.18
CA LEU A 35 -22.89 -2.52 -27.18
C LEU A 35 -22.91 -1.82 -28.57
N ASP A 36 -24.02 -1.19 -28.92
CA ASP A 36 -24.16 -0.46 -30.18
C ASP A 36 -23.14 0.68 -30.31
N SER A 37 -22.78 1.29 -29.21
CA SER A 37 -21.83 2.41 -29.18
C SER A 37 -20.41 2.01 -29.60
N ILE A 38 -20.01 0.77 -29.30
CA ILE A 38 -18.67 0.25 -29.62
C ILE A 38 -18.65 -0.55 -30.94
N GLN A 39 -19.78 -0.85 -31.50
CA GLN A 39 -19.87 -1.67 -32.70
C GLN A 39 -19.19 -1.02 -33.92
N GLU A 40 -19.29 0.27 -34.07
CA GLU A 40 -18.66 1.00 -35.18
C GLU A 40 -17.14 0.94 -35.08
N GLU A 41 -16.57 1.19 -33.86
CA GLU A 41 -15.13 1.11 -33.64
C GLU A 41 -14.61 -0.31 -33.90
N PHE A 42 -15.35 -1.33 -33.48
CA PHE A 42 -14.97 -2.73 -33.67
C PHE A 42 -14.74 -3.08 -35.15
N ARG A 43 -15.47 -2.48 -36.09
CA ARG A 43 -15.33 -2.76 -37.54
C ARG A 43 -13.95 -2.43 -38.09
N HIS A 44 -13.26 -1.47 -37.48
CA HIS A 44 -11.94 -0.99 -37.91
C HIS A 44 -10.79 -1.77 -37.32
N LEU A 45 -11.05 -2.68 -36.37
CA LEU A 45 -10.02 -3.42 -35.65
C LEU A 45 -9.43 -4.57 -36.46
N SER A 46 -8.12 -4.81 -36.32
CA SER A 46 -7.42 -5.99 -36.79
C SER A 46 -7.89 -7.27 -36.06
N ALA A 47 -7.57 -8.45 -36.60
CA ALA A 47 -7.91 -9.72 -35.94
C ALA A 47 -7.38 -9.84 -34.51
N ALA A 48 -6.15 -9.38 -34.27
CA ALA A 48 -5.52 -9.39 -32.91
C ALA A 48 -6.22 -8.43 -31.95
N GLU A 49 -6.62 -7.26 -32.41
CA GLU A 49 -7.36 -6.28 -31.61
C GLU A 49 -8.77 -6.79 -31.29
N ARG A 50 -9.47 -7.40 -32.25
CA ARG A 50 -10.80 -8.01 -32.04
C ARG A 50 -10.75 -9.11 -30.98
N ALA A 51 -9.69 -9.93 -30.97
CA ALA A 51 -9.51 -10.95 -29.95
C ALA A 51 -9.35 -10.32 -28.55
N ARG A 52 -8.47 -9.30 -28.41
CA ARG A 52 -8.27 -8.56 -27.15
C ARG A 52 -9.55 -7.86 -26.67
N TRP A 53 -10.32 -7.28 -27.59
CA TRP A 53 -11.62 -6.68 -27.28
C TRP A 53 -12.59 -7.69 -26.71
N GLY A 54 -12.68 -8.88 -27.32
CA GLY A 54 -13.53 -9.94 -26.80
C GLY A 54 -13.14 -10.38 -25.39
N ASP A 55 -11.85 -10.43 -25.07
CA ASP A 55 -11.37 -10.76 -23.74
C ASP A 55 -11.69 -9.64 -22.73
N ALA A 56 -11.52 -8.37 -23.13
CA ALA A 56 -11.90 -7.21 -22.32
C ALA A 56 -13.41 -7.16 -22.04
N LEU A 57 -14.25 -7.42 -23.05
CA LEU A 57 -15.71 -7.49 -22.87
C LEU A 57 -16.10 -8.62 -21.91
N LYS A 58 -15.47 -9.79 -22.04
CA LYS A 58 -15.69 -10.90 -21.11
C LYS A 58 -15.36 -10.52 -19.68
N ASP A 59 -14.23 -9.84 -19.49
CA ASP A 59 -13.80 -9.37 -18.17
C ASP A 59 -14.83 -8.42 -17.54
N LEU A 60 -15.35 -7.45 -18.31
CA LEU A 60 -16.42 -6.56 -17.83
C LEU A 60 -17.68 -7.33 -17.42
N VAL A 61 -18.11 -8.32 -18.23
CA VAL A 61 -19.31 -9.11 -17.92
C VAL A 61 -19.13 -9.96 -16.67
N VAL A 62 -17.98 -10.63 -16.53
CA VAL A 62 -17.68 -11.48 -15.36
C VAL A 62 -17.71 -10.68 -14.07
N HIS A 63 -17.25 -9.46 -14.09
CA HIS A 63 -17.20 -8.60 -12.92
C HIS A 63 -18.46 -7.70 -12.76
N GLY A 64 -19.39 -7.74 -13.71
CA GLY A 64 -20.57 -6.88 -13.70
C GLY A 64 -20.23 -5.38 -13.87
N TRP A 65 -19.12 -5.09 -14.54
CA TRP A 65 -18.71 -3.71 -14.80
C TRP A 65 -19.40 -3.18 -16.08
N PRO A 66 -19.69 -1.86 -16.13
CA PRO A 66 -20.31 -1.26 -17.30
C PRO A 66 -19.33 -1.20 -18.50
N LEU A 67 -19.88 -1.12 -19.69
CA LEU A 67 -19.11 -0.75 -20.88
C LEU A 67 -18.55 0.67 -20.74
N PRO A 68 -17.40 0.98 -21.37
CA PRO A 68 -16.87 2.32 -21.34
C PRO A 68 -17.78 3.30 -22.07
N PRO A 69 -17.88 4.55 -21.65
CA PRO A 69 -18.39 5.62 -22.51
C PRO A 69 -17.46 5.80 -23.70
N LEU A 70 -17.92 6.50 -24.75
CA LEU A 70 -17.05 6.84 -25.87
C LEU A 70 -15.83 7.64 -25.36
N TRP A 71 -14.64 7.33 -25.88
CA TRP A 71 -13.42 8.01 -25.47
C TRP A 71 -13.51 9.53 -25.68
N LEU A 72 -14.13 9.96 -26.78
CA LEU A 72 -14.33 11.38 -27.08
C LEU A 72 -15.08 12.13 -25.98
N ASP A 73 -15.98 11.46 -25.26
CA ASP A 73 -16.71 12.04 -24.14
C ASP A 73 -15.94 11.84 -22.81
N ALA A 74 -15.45 10.63 -22.60
CA ALA A 74 -14.75 10.24 -21.38
C ALA A 74 -13.51 11.08 -21.08
N GLN A 75 -12.77 11.49 -22.11
CA GLN A 75 -11.54 12.27 -21.98
C GLN A 75 -11.72 13.63 -21.28
N TYR A 76 -12.93 14.12 -21.15
CA TYR A 76 -13.24 15.40 -20.50
C TYR A 76 -13.67 15.25 -19.03
N ASP A 77 -13.85 14.02 -18.55
CA ASP A 77 -14.29 13.74 -17.18
C ASP A 77 -13.37 12.74 -16.46
N LEU A 78 -12.09 12.85 -16.75
CA LEU A 78 -11.04 12.06 -16.09
C LEU A 78 -10.64 12.70 -14.76
N ALA A 79 -10.43 11.85 -13.75
CA ALA A 79 -9.99 12.30 -12.44
C ALA A 79 -9.02 11.29 -11.82
N PRO A 80 -7.73 11.64 -11.65
CA PRO A 80 -6.80 10.77 -10.98
C PRO A 80 -7.13 10.72 -9.49
N ARG A 81 -7.12 9.52 -8.90
CA ARG A 81 -7.40 9.31 -7.48
C ARG A 81 -6.25 8.57 -6.82
N LEU A 82 -5.72 9.16 -5.75
CA LEU A 82 -4.76 8.48 -4.88
C LEU A 82 -5.51 7.58 -3.90
N VAL A 83 -5.02 6.36 -3.76
CA VAL A 83 -5.55 5.36 -2.83
C VAL A 83 -4.39 4.60 -2.18
N PRO A 84 -4.56 4.05 -0.97
CA PRO A 84 -3.59 3.09 -0.45
C PRO A 84 -3.47 1.88 -1.39
N VAL A 85 -2.26 1.38 -1.64
CA VAL A 85 -2.02 0.22 -2.53
C VAL A 85 -2.88 -0.97 -2.11
N TRP A 86 -2.97 -1.27 -0.82
CA TRP A 86 -3.75 -2.39 -0.30
C TRP A 86 -5.27 -2.25 -0.54
N ALA A 87 -5.80 -1.02 -0.61
CA ALA A 87 -7.19 -0.78 -0.97
C ALA A 87 -7.40 -0.96 -2.47
N ALA A 88 -6.42 -0.53 -3.28
CA ALA A 88 -6.46 -0.70 -4.73
C ALA A 88 -6.50 -2.17 -5.15
N GLU A 89 -5.72 -3.00 -4.50
CA GLU A 89 -5.61 -4.42 -4.80
C GLU A 89 -6.90 -5.19 -4.47
N ARG A 90 -7.51 -4.89 -3.34
CA ARG A 90 -8.72 -5.58 -2.86
C ARG A 90 -9.91 -5.47 -3.81
N ASP A 91 -10.07 -4.33 -4.45
CA ASP A 91 -11.28 -4.02 -5.22
C ASP A 91 -11.22 -4.52 -6.68
N GLY A 92 -10.06 -5.00 -7.15
CA GLY A 92 -9.89 -5.58 -8.49
C GLY A 92 -9.90 -4.57 -9.66
N PHE A 93 -10.06 -3.27 -9.39
CA PHE A 93 -9.99 -2.24 -10.43
C PHE A 93 -8.54 -1.95 -10.83
N PHE A 94 -8.37 -1.40 -12.04
CA PHE A 94 -7.06 -1.01 -12.52
C PHE A 94 -6.40 0.05 -11.65
N PHE A 95 -5.14 -0.16 -11.34
CA PHE A 95 -4.31 0.80 -10.63
C PHE A 95 -2.85 0.72 -11.07
N ARG A 96 -2.09 1.76 -10.78
CA ARG A 96 -0.63 1.78 -10.91
C ARG A 96 -0.01 2.20 -9.59
N PRO A 97 1.03 1.50 -9.10
CA PRO A 97 1.83 1.98 -7.97
C PRO A 97 2.40 3.36 -8.29
N PHE A 98 2.40 4.24 -7.29
CA PHE A 98 2.87 5.62 -7.48
C PHE A 98 4.07 5.94 -6.57
N VAL A 99 3.85 5.98 -5.27
CA VAL A 99 4.90 6.13 -4.25
C VAL A 99 4.67 5.08 -3.16
N GLU A 100 5.63 4.92 -2.24
CA GLU A 100 5.52 3.92 -1.17
C GLU A 100 4.15 3.97 -0.48
N GLY A 101 3.41 2.87 -0.57
CA GLY A 101 2.08 2.72 0.05
C GLY A 101 0.91 3.33 -0.72
N LEU A 102 1.13 4.09 -1.80
CA LEU A 102 0.10 4.73 -2.61
C LEU A 102 0.05 4.20 -4.05
N ALA A 103 -1.14 4.12 -4.56
CA ALA A 103 -1.44 3.82 -5.95
C ALA A 103 -2.31 4.91 -6.58
N LEU A 104 -2.20 5.02 -7.91
CA LEU A 104 -3.07 5.82 -8.74
C LEU A 104 -4.16 4.97 -9.36
N ARG A 105 -5.38 5.41 -9.23
CA ARG A 105 -6.54 4.95 -9.97
C ARG A 105 -7.07 6.06 -10.87
N MET A 106 -7.88 5.69 -11.85
CA MET A 106 -8.59 6.66 -12.68
C MET A 106 -10.08 6.59 -12.41
N MET A 107 -10.69 7.74 -12.26
CA MET A 107 -12.14 7.91 -12.28
C MET A 107 -12.55 8.48 -13.62
N VAL A 108 -13.69 8.03 -14.14
CA VAL A 108 -14.32 8.53 -15.35
C VAL A 108 -15.80 8.75 -15.04
N GLY A 109 -16.29 9.97 -15.15
CA GLY A 109 -17.69 10.25 -14.80
C GLY A 109 -18.06 9.88 -13.35
N GLY A 110 -17.12 9.95 -12.43
CA GLY A 110 -17.32 9.57 -11.02
C GLY A 110 -17.24 8.04 -10.77
N GLN A 111 -16.99 7.21 -11.78
CA GLN A 111 -16.83 5.76 -11.66
C GLN A 111 -15.36 5.34 -11.74
N LEU A 112 -14.98 4.30 -11.01
CA LEU A 112 -13.65 3.69 -11.13
C LEU A 112 -13.51 3.01 -12.49
N MET A 113 -12.38 3.25 -13.16
CA MET A 113 -12.07 2.70 -14.48
C MET A 113 -11.54 1.27 -14.37
N PRO A 114 -12.22 0.26 -14.96
CA PRO A 114 -11.68 -1.08 -15.13
C PRO A 114 -10.52 -1.11 -16.14
N ALA A 115 -9.59 -2.06 -16.00
CA ALA A 115 -8.49 -2.24 -16.96
C ALA A 115 -8.98 -2.51 -18.39
N ALA A 116 -10.11 -3.21 -18.50
CA ALA A 116 -10.74 -3.52 -19.78
C ALA A 116 -11.04 -2.28 -20.64
N TRP A 117 -11.34 -1.14 -20.02
CA TRP A 117 -11.62 0.11 -20.74
C TRP A 117 -10.42 0.62 -21.56
N LEU A 118 -9.19 0.44 -21.02
CA LEU A 118 -7.97 0.78 -21.78
C LEU A 118 -7.89 0.04 -23.10
N THR A 119 -8.21 -1.26 -23.06
CA THR A 119 -8.23 -2.10 -24.25
C THR A 119 -9.34 -1.72 -25.23
N LEU A 120 -10.53 -1.42 -24.72
CA LEU A 120 -11.68 -1.04 -25.55
C LEU A 120 -11.52 0.34 -26.20
N TRP A 121 -10.85 1.28 -25.51
CA TRP A 121 -10.50 2.59 -26.09
C TRP A 121 -9.28 2.54 -27.00
N GLY A 122 -8.42 1.51 -26.87
CA GLY A 122 -7.14 1.46 -27.57
C GLY A 122 -6.16 2.53 -27.13
N ILE A 123 -6.28 3.04 -25.90
CA ILE A 123 -5.50 4.15 -25.33
C ILE A 123 -4.53 3.63 -24.28
N ALA A 124 -3.31 4.15 -24.27
CA ALA A 124 -2.33 3.83 -23.26
C ALA A 124 -2.67 4.51 -21.92
N TRP A 125 -2.29 3.86 -20.83
CA TRP A 125 -2.47 4.44 -19.49
C TRP A 125 -1.80 5.81 -19.34
N GLU A 126 -0.62 5.95 -19.90
CA GLU A 126 0.20 7.17 -19.83
C GLU A 126 -0.52 8.36 -20.45
N ASP A 127 -1.21 8.16 -21.58
CA ASP A 127 -1.99 9.21 -22.26
C ASP A 127 -3.21 9.63 -21.42
N ILE A 128 -3.89 8.66 -20.80
CA ILE A 128 -5.01 8.92 -19.89
C ILE A 128 -4.54 9.68 -18.65
N LEU A 129 -3.40 9.28 -18.09
CA LEU A 129 -2.83 9.93 -16.91
C LEU A 129 -2.44 11.38 -17.22
N GLU A 130 -1.74 11.62 -18.32
CA GLU A 130 -1.37 12.97 -18.75
C GLU A 130 -2.60 13.85 -18.89
N ARG A 131 -3.60 13.36 -19.63
CA ARG A 131 -4.87 14.09 -19.83
C ARG A 131 -5.58 14.38 -18.51
N SER A 132 -5.61 13.43 -17.59
CA SER A 132 -6.26 13.61 -16.28
C SER A 132 -5.52 14.61 -15.39
N ILE A 133 -4.19 14.65 -15.46
CA ILE A 133 -3.35 15.63 -14.75
C ILE A 133 -3.63 17.03 -15.30
N ASP A 134 -3.76 17.20 -16.62
CA ASP A 134 -4.09 18.50 -17.21
C ASP A 134 -5.45 19.00 -16.73
N GLN A 135 -6.46 18.13 -16.71
CA GLN A 135 -7.78 18.51 -16.18
C GLN A 135 -7.74 18.81 -14.67
N LEU A 136 -6.95 18.05 -13.90
CA LEU A 136 -6.78 18.34 -12.49
C LEU A 136 -6.12 19.72 -12.30
N ARG A 137 -5.15 20.05 -13.15
CA ARG A 137 -4.48 21.36 -13.17
C ARG A 137 -5.47 22.48 -13.48
N GLU A 138 -6.26 22.35 -14.54
CA GLU A 138 -7.30 23.34 -14.92
C GLU A 138 -8.29 23.57 -13.77
N ARG A 139 -8.79 22.49 -13.14
CA ARG A 139 -9.70 22.56 -11.98
C ARG A 139 -9.06 23.17 -10.74
N SER A 140 -7.75 23.25 -10.68
CA SER A 140 -7.00 23.76 -9.53
C SER A 140 -6.61 25.24 -9.63
N LEU A 141 -6.75 25.86 -10.82
CA LEU A 141 -6.25 27.23 -11.10
C LEU A 141 -6.82 28.31 -10.17
N HIS A 142 -8.02 28.13 -9.64
CA HIS A 142 -8.74 29.17 -8.89
C HIS A 142 -8.96 28.83 -7.42
N THR A 143 -8.43 27.72 -6.94
CA THR A 143 -8.67 27.28 -5.57
C THR A 143 -7.39 27.38 -4.75
N PRO A 144 -7.29 28.34 -3.82
CA PRO A 144 -6.07 28.56 -3.07
C PRO A 144 -5.91 27.53 -1.95
N PHE A 145 -4.65 27.24 -1.62
CA PHE A 145 -4.32 26.67 -0.33
C PHE A 145 -4.67 27.67 0.78
N GLN A 146 -5.35 27.21 1.81
CA GLN A 146 -5.66 28.01 2.98
C GLN A 146 -4.59 27.84 4.05
N ARG A 147 -4.00 28.97 4.47
CA ARG A 147 -3.10 28.97 5.61
C ARG A 147 -3.89 28.79 6.90
N GLN A 148 -3.58 27.73 7.64
CA GLN A 148 -4.20 27.44 8.93
C GLN A 148 -3.59 28.34 10.04
N PRO A 149 -4.28 28.53 11.19
CA PRO A 149 -3.68 29.25 12.33
C PRO A 149 -2.36 28.66 12.82
N SER A 150 -2.15 27.36 12.64
CA SER A 150 -0.91 26.65 12.92
C SER A 150 0.25 27.01 11.97
N GLY A 151 -0.02 27.74 10.89
CA GLY A 151 0.95 28.12 9.86
C GLY A 151 1.10 27.13 8.71
N ILE A 152 0.58 25.90 8.81
CA ILE A 152 0.56 24.94 7.72
C ILE A 152 -0.48 25.35 6.66
N TYR A 153 -0.29 24.88 5.44
CA TYR A 153 -1.29 25.06 4.39
C TYR A 153 -2.13 23.82 4.20
N ARG A 154 -3.41 24.01 3.97
CA ARG A 154 -4.36 22.96 3.62
C ARG A 154 -4.98 23.26 2.25
N GLY A 155 -4.94 22.28 1.36
CA GLY A 155 -5.67 22.35 0.09
C GLY A 155 -7.18 22.23 0.36
N VAL A 156 -7.94 23.23 -0.08
CA VAL A 156 -9.40 23.28 0.10
C VAL A 156 -10.05 23.24 -1.28
N PHE A 157 -10.21 22.02 -1.80
CA PHE A 157 -10.82 21.78 -3.10
C PHE A 157 -12.17 21.09 -2.87
N ALA A 158 -13.23 21.65 -3.41
CA ALA A 158 -14.60 21.18 -3.16
C ALA A 158 -15.02 20.00 -4.08
N ASP A 159 -14.09 19.34 -4.73
CA ASP A 159 -14.33 18.29 -5.72
C ASP A 159 -14.01 16.87 -5.24
N GLY A 160 -13.74 16.69 -3.95
CA GLY A 160 -13.39 15.38 -3.38
C GLY A 160 -12.02 14.82 -3.83
N GLN A 161 -11.14 15.66 -4.40
CA GLN A 161 -9.86 15.26 -4.99
C GLN A 161 -8.68 16.05 -4.42
N SER A 162 -8.81 16.60 -3.22
CA SER A 162 -7.74 17.42 -2.63
C SER A 162 -6.42 16.66 -2.55
N ALA A 163 -6.45 15.37 -2.17
CA ALA A 163 -5.28 14.52 -2.12
C ALA A 163 -4.59 14.38 -3.49
N SER A 164 -5.34 14.33 -4.58
CA SER A 164 -4.79 14.16 -5.94
C SER A 164 -3.95 15.35 -6.39
N ARG A 165 -4.09 16.54 -5.75
CA ARG A 165 -3.21 17.71 -5.98
C ARG A 165 -1.77 17.47 -5.50
N PHE A 166 -1.52 16.39 -4.79
CA PHE A 166 -0.18 15.88 -4.57
C PHE A 166 0.60 15.67 -5.88
N LEU A 167 -0.11 15.34 -6.98
CA LEU A 167 0.44 15.15 -8.33
C LEU A 167 0.83 16.46 -9.03
N LEU A 168 0.50 17.62 -8.46
CA LEU A 168 0.71 18.95 -9.05
C LEU A 168 1.70 19.78 -8.22
N PRO A 169 3.03 19.48 -8.29
CA PRO A 169 4.03 20.18 -7.48
C PRO A 169 4.03 21.70 -7.69
N GLU A 170 3.64 22.17 -8.85
CA GLU A 170 3.54 23.60 -9.16
C GLU A 170 2.54 24.36 -8.27
N LEU A 171 1.55 23.67 -7.68
CA LEU A 171 0.56 24.32 -6.81
C LEU A 171 1.10 24.64 -5.42
N TRP A 172 2.02 23.84 -4.91
CA TRP A 172 2.45 23.91 -3.52
C TRP A 172 3.94 24.17 -3.31
N SER A 173 4.80 23.95 -4.30
CA SER A 173 6.25 24.17 -4.19
C SER A 173 6.60 25.64 -3.90
N GLY A 174 5.78 26.58 -4.36
CA GLY A 174 5.94 28.01 -4.12
C GLY A 174 5.43 28.51 -2.76
N LEU A 175 4.76 27.67 -1.95
CA LEU A 175 4.17 28.12 -0.67
C LEU A 175 5.24 28.44 0.39
N PHE A 176 6.41 27.82 0.31
CA PHE A 176 7.52 28.03 1.23
C PHE A 176 8.84 28.21 0.47
N PRO A 177 9.08 29.36 -0.17
CA PRO A 177 10.26 29.58 -0.98
C PRO A 177 11.56 29.35 -0.21
N GLY A 178 12.49 28.56 -0.80
CA GLY A 178 13.80 28.29 -0.21
C GLY A 178 13.79 27.34 0.99
N GLN A 179 12.66 26.71 1.29
CA GLN A 179 12.55 25.74 2.38
C GLN A 179 12.19 24.35 1.84
N ASN A 180 12.65 23.30 2.52
CA ASN A 180 12.18 21.95 2.25
C ASN A 180 10.70 21.84 2.61
N THR A 181 9.92 21.42 1.62
CA THR A 181 8.47 21.27 1.75
C THR A 181 8.09 19.82 2.01
N PHE A 182 7.28 19.63 3.01
CA PHE A 182 6.71 18.35 3.41
C PHE A 182 5.22 18.32 3.07
N LEU A 183 4.74 17.15 2.68
CA LEU A 183 3.39 16.91 2.23
C LEU A 183 2.78 15.74 3.02
N ALA A 184 1.48 15.81 3.27
CA ALA A 184 0.71 14.68 3.79
C ALA A 184 -0.69 14.67 3.18
N ILE A 185 -1.23 13.47 3.00
CA ILE A 185 -2.57 13.23 2.47
C ILE A 185 -3.32 12.27 3.41
N PRO A 186 -3.74 12.73 4.59
CA PRO A 186 -4.38 11.88 5.58
C PRO A 186 -5.75 11.36 5.13
N SER A 187 -6.43 12.08 4.25
CA SER A 187 -7.71 11.68 3.65
C SER A 187 -7.81 12.10 2.19
N GLU A 188 -8.80 11.58 1.47
CA GLU A 188 -9.04 11.91 0.05
C GLU A 188 -9.28 13.41 -0.18
N ASP A 189 -9.89 14.07 0.81
CA ASP A 189 -10.26 15.47 0.75
C ASP A 189 -9.22 16.42 1.36
N GLU A 190 -8.02 15.91 1.67
CA GLU A 190 -7.05 16.71 2.38
C GLU A 190 -5.62 16.55 1.84
N LEU A 191 -5.03 17.67 1.47
CA LEU A 191 -3.61 17.82 1.19
C LEU A 191 -3.04 18.84 2.17
N LEU A 192 -2.12 18.43 3.01
CA LEU A 192 -1.38 19.28 3.95
C LEU A 192 0.01 19.57 3.42
N VAL A 193 0.43 20.82 3.56
CA VAL A 193 1.74 21.31 3.09
C VAL A 193 2.40 22.11 4.21
N ALA A 194 3.64 21.78 4.57
CA ALA A 194 4.39 22.47 5.62
C ALA A 194 5.89 22.47 5.36
N PRO A 195 6.65 23.48 5.85
CA PRO A 195 8.09 23.41 5.92
C PRO A 195 8.52 22.56 7.14
N GLN A 196 9.78 22.17 7.19
CA GLN A 196 10.31 21.32 8.26
C GLN A 196 10.04 21.86 9.67
N VAL A 197 10.10 23.19 9.86
CA VAL A 197 9.89 23.83 11.17
C VAL A 197 8.45 23.66 11.70
N LEU A 198 7.48 23.39 10.81
CA LEU A 198 6.06 23.20 11.14
C LEU A 198 5.66 21.71 11.15
N LEU A 199 6.59 20.77 11.10
CA LEU A 199 6.28 19.35 11.18
C LEU A 199 5.48 18.94 12.45
N PRO A 200 5.72 19.50 13.64
CA PRO A 200 4.89 19.19 14.81
C PRO A 200 3.41 19.49 14.56
N GLN A 201 3.12 20.66 14.02
CA GLN A 201 1.74 21.08 13.70
C GLN A 201 1.12 20.23 12.58
N MET A 202 1.95 19.82 11.59
CA MET A 202 1.50 18.91 10.54
C MET A 202 1.13 17.54 11.10
N VAL A 203 1.96 16.96 11.97
CA VAL A 203 1.67 15.66 12.60
C VAL A 203 0.39 15.73 13.44
N GLU A 204 0.20 16.79 14.21
CA GLU A 204 -1.05 17.02 14.95
C GLU A 204 -2.27 17.07 14.02
N ALA A 205 -2.17 17.79 12.90
CA ALA A 205 -3.22 17.87 11.90
C ALA A 205 -3.51 16.50 11.26
N ILE A 206 -2.48 15.72 10.93
CA ILE A 206 -2.60 14.35 10.41
C ILE A 206 -3.38 13.48 11.39
N VAL A 207 -2.95 13.43 12.67
CA VAL A 207 -3.61 12.61 13.70
C VAL A 207 -5.07 13.01 13.86
N LYS A 208 -5.37 14.30 13.85
CA LYS A 208 -6.74 14.80 13.91
C LYS A 208 -7.56 14.34 12.70
N SER A 209 -7.02 14.44 11.50
CA SER A 209 -7.69 14.02 10.27
C SER A 209 -7.94 12.51 10.22
N LEU A 210 -6.94 11.68 10.60
CA LEU A 210 -7.07 10.22 10.63
C LEU A 210 -8.13 9.72 11.63
N ASN A 211 -8.44 10.51 12.65
CA ASN A 211 -9.51 10.23 13.63
C ASN A 211 -10.83 10.92 13.27
N GLY A 212 -10.86 11.70 12.19
CA GLY A 212 -12.03 12.42 11.72
C GLY A 212 -12.92 11.59 10.78
N PRO A 213 -14.05 12.16 10.34
CA PRO A 213 -14.85 11.59 9.27
C PRO A 213 -14.13 11.74 7.92
N GLY A 214 -14.29 10.76 7.05
CA GLY A 214 -13.73 10.77 5.69
C GLY A 214 -12.97 9.49 5.36
N THR A 215 -12.68 9.31 4.07
CA THR A 215 -11.90 8.15 3.62
C THR A 215 -10.44 8.35 3.98
N ARG A 216 -9.96 7.56 4.93
CA ARG A 216 -8.55 7.57 5.35
C ARG A 216 -7.67 7.12 4.18
N LEU A 217 -6.59 7.86 3.93
CA LEU A 217 -5.53 7.46 3.03
C LEU A 217 -4.31 6.99 3.83
N MET A 218 -3.48 7.90 4.31
CA MET A 218 -2.29 7.52 5.10
C MET A 218 -1.77 8.66 5.96
N GLY A 219 -1.09 8.30 7.04
CA GLY A 219 -0.43 9.25 7.95
C GLY A 219 1.01 9.56 7.58
N THR A 220 1.56 8.87 6.58
CA THR A 220 2.94 9.08 6.14
C THR A 220 3.15 10.51 5.62
N VAL A 221 4.23 11.13 6.09
CA VAL A 221 4.69 12.44 5.58
C VAL A 221 5.68 12.20 4.45
N PHE A 222 5.52 12.93 3.36
CA PHE A 222 6.38 12.85 2.17
C PHE A 222 7.23 14.11 2.03
N GLN A 223 8.38 13.96 1.40
CA GLN A 223 9.25 15.04 0.97
C GLN A 223 9.54 14.89 -0.52
N GLN A 224 9.55 15.99 -1.24
CA GLN A 224 10.02 15.99 -2.62
C GLN A 224 11.56 16.09 -2.65
N VAL A 225 12.19 15.14 -3.34
CA VAL A 225 13.64 15.12 -3.59
C VAL A 225 13.84 14.84 -5.08
N ASP A 226 14.47 15.76 -5.79
CA ASP A 226 14.79 15.62 -7.23
C ASP A 226 13.63 15.10 -8.09
N HIS A 227 12.47 15.72 -7.99
CA HIS A 227 11.22 15.33 -8.67
C HIS A 227 10.54 14.03 -8.19
N ASN A 228 11.14 13.30 -7.24
CA ASN A 228 10.57 12.11 -6.65
C ASN A 228 9.93 12.45 -5.29
N PHE A 229 8.87 11.73 -4.96
CA PHE A 229 8.25 11.77 -3.63
C PHE A 229 8.76 10.60 -2.82
N LEU A 230 9.40 10.90 -1.71
CA LEU A 230 9.90 9.88 -0.79
C LEU A 230 9.27 10.09 0.58
N PRO A 231 8.97 9.02 1.33
CA PRO A 231 8.64 9.14 2.74
C PRO A 231 9.74 9.91 3.45
N ALA A 232 9.36 10.96 4.15
CA ALA A 232 10.33 11.78 4.86
C ALA A 232 11.03 10.94 5.94
N THR A 233 12.35 10.98 5.98
CA THR A 233 13.16 10.25 6.95
C THR A 233 13.83 11.25 7.88
N LEU A 234 13.26 11.43 9.07
CA LEU A 234 13.87 12.21 10.13
C LEU A 234 14.71 11.28 11.00
N GLN A 235 15.98 11.67 11.21
CA GLN A 235 16.91 10.91 12.06
C GLN A 235 16.87 11.39 13.51
N ASP A 236 17.12 10.48 14.45
CA ASP A 236 17.36 10.87 15.85
C ASP A 236 18.61 11.79 15.95
N PRO A 237 18.57 12.85 16.77
CA PRO A 237 17.60 13.12 17.84
C PRO A 237 16.44 14.09 17.46
N HIS A 238 16.04 14.16 16.18
CA HIS A 238 14.95 15.07 15.78
C HIS A 238 13.67 14.74 16.56
N PRO A 239 13.00 15.70 17.23
CA PRO A 239 11.84 15.44 18.10
C PRO A 239 10.65 14.81 17.36
N MET A 240 10.53 15.04 16.05
CA MET A 240 9.47 14.47 15.22
C MET A 240 9.82 13.13 14.57
N ALA A 241 11.04 12.61 14.77
CA ALA A 241 11.45 11.32 14.20
C ALA A 241 10.58 10.17 14.71
N GLN A 242 10.29 10.14 16.00
CA GLN A 242 9.46 9.10 16.61
C GLN A 242 7.97 9.22 16.20
N PRO A 243 7.28 10.37 16.33
CA PRO A 243 5.91 10.53 15.88
C PRO A 243 5.71 10.16 14.40
N GLN A 244 6.63 10.54 13.54
CA GLN A 244 6.57 10.19 12.12
C GLN A 244 6.72 8.67 11.87
N ARG A 245 7.65 8.01 12.57
CA ARG A 245 7.77 6.54 12.52
C ARG A 245 6.49 5.86 12.97
N GLU A 246 5.84 6.34 14.03
CA GLU A 246 4.58 5.78 14.51
C GLU A 246 3.46 5.89 13.49
N LEU A 247 3.32 7.03 12.81
CA LEU A 247 2.35 7.19 11.73
C LEU A 247 2.61 6.19 10.60
N ARG A 248 3.86 6.09 10.15
CA ARG A 248 4.25 5.15 9.09
C ARG A 248 4.04 3.69 9.51
N GLN A 249 4.37 3.33 10.73
CA GLN A 249 4.10 2.00 11.26
C GLN A 249 2.59 1.70 11.31
N ALA A 250 1.77 2.67 11.70
CA ALA A 250 0.32 2.50 11.70
C ALA A 250 -0.23 2.24 10.29
N ASP A 251 0.25 2.97 9.28
CA ASP A 251 -0.12 2.74 7.87
C ASP A 251 0.30 1.33 7.40
N MET A 252 1.52 0.90 7.77
CA MET A 252 2.01 -0.45 7.47
C MET A 252 1.17 -1.55 8.13
N MET A 253 0.72 -1.36 9.37
CA MET A 253 -0.14 -2.35 10.06
C MET A 253 -1.50 -2.47 9.38
N GLU A 254 -2.12 -1.37 8.97
CA GLU A 254 -3.37 -1.41 8.20
C GLU A 254 -3.18 -2.11 6.84
N ALA A 255 -2.05 -1.85 6.18
CA ALA A 255 -1.72 -2.51 4.92
C ALA A 255 -1.54 -4.04 5.10
N TYR A 256 -0.82 -4.50 6.13
CA TYR A 256 -0.70 -5.93 6.43
C TYR A 256 -2.04 -6.58 6.74
N LYS A 257 -2.87 -5.93 7.55
CA LYS A 257 -4.20 -6.41 7.90
C LYS A 257 -5.13 -6.54 6.69
N ALA A 258 -5.08 -5.59 5.77
CA ALA A 258 -5.84 -5.67 4.53
C ALA A 258 -5.31 -6.76 3.59
N GLN A 259 -3.98 -6.92 3.51
CA GLN A 259 -3.31 -7.94 2.73
C GLN A 259 -3.67 -9.36 3.21
N ASP A 260 -3.79 -9.59 4.53
CA ASP A 260 -4.16 -10.89 5.11
C ASP A 260 -5.45 -11.47 4.52
N ALA A 261 -6.38 -10.62 4.13
CA ALA A 261 -7.66 -11.02 3.54
C ALA A 261 -7.55 -11.44 2.05
N CYS A 262 -6.47 -11.09 1.38
CA CYS A 262 -6.27 -11.28 -0.07
C CYS A 262 -5.18 -12.29 -0.42
N LEU A 263 -4.43 -12.80 0.60
CA LEU A 263 -3.32 -13.70 0.35
C LEU A 263 -3.79 -15.09 -0.07
N PRO A 264 -3.23 -15.67 -1.16
CA PRO A 264 -3.49 -17.05 -1.54
C PRO A 264 -3.01 -18.03 -0.45
N ALA A 265 -3.85 -19.01 -0.11
CA ALA A 265 -3.56 -20.00 0.94
C ALA A 265 -2.30 -20.84 0.65
N GLU A 266 -1.95 -21.01 -0.62
CA GLU A 266 -0.80 -21.76 -1.10
C GLU A 266 0.53 -21.13 -0.70
N LEU A 267 0.54 -19.83 -0.43
CA LEU A 267 1.74 -19.10 -0.01
C LEU A 267 2.13 -19.39 1.44
N GLY A 268 1.21 -19.88 2.26
CA GLY A 268 1.41 -20.17 3.69
C GLY A 268 0.48 -19.32 4.58
N THR A 269 0.58 -19.53 5.88
CA THR A 269 -0.24 -18.81 6.85
C THR A 269 0.31 -17.41 7.10
N PRO A 270 -0.46 -16.34 6.88
CA PRO A 270 0.00 -15.00 7.20
C PRO A 270 0.13 -14.82 8.72
N ALA A 271 1.30 -14.40 9.17
CA ALA A 271 1.48 -14.01 10.56
C ALA A 271 0.88 -12.61 10.79
N PRO A 272 0.11 -12.41 11.89
CA PRO A 272 -0.52 -11.15 12.18
C PRO A 272 0.53 -10.07 12.46
N ALA A 273 0.30 -8.86 11.97
CA ALA A 273 1.11 -7.69 12.29
C ALA A 273 0.36 -6.77 13.27
N GLY A 274 1.08 -6.18 14.21
CA GLY A 274 0.51 -5.29 15.20
C GLY A 274 1.52 -4.27 15.74
N LEU A 275 1.02 -3.36 16.58
CA LEU A 275 1.84 -2.39 17.31
C LEU A 275 1.75 -2.66 18.80
N VAL A 276 2.86 -2.54 19.48
CA VAL A 276 2.93 -2.56 20.95
C VAL A 276 3.56 -1.26 21.43
N ARG A 277 3.09 -0.75 22.56
CA ARG A 277 3.73 0.40 23.22
C ARG A 277 4.74 -0.08 24.27
N THR A 278 5.89 0.55 24.25
CA THR A 278 6.92 0.35 25.29
C THR A 278 6.62 1.20 26.53
N GLN A 279 7.29 0.92 27.65
CA GLN A 279 7.19 1.76 28.85
C GLN A 279 7.52 3.23 28.61
N GLN A 280 8.42 3.50 27.64
CA GLN A 280 8.75 4.86 27.24
C GLN A 280 7.68 5.50 26.34
N GLY A 281 6.53 4.86 26.15
CA GLY A 281 5.43 5.34 25.29
C GLY A 281 5.67 5.24 23.79
N ARG A 282 6.77 4.60 23.35
CA ARG A 282 7.09 4.42 21.93
C ARG A 282 6.35 3.22 21.35
N SER A 283 5.83 3.37 20.13
CA SER A 283 5.25 2.25 19.39
C SER A 283 6.35 1.46 18.68
N VAL A 284 6.26 0.14 18.74
CA VAL A 284 7.14 -0.82 18.07
C VAL A 284 6.28 -1.83 17.33
N SER A 285 6.62 -2.12 16.09
CA SER A 285 5.89 -3.10 15.29
C SER A 285 6.27 -4.52 15.69
N TYR A 286 5.28 -5.41 15.70
CA TYR A 286 5.48 -6.75 16.18
C TYR A 286 4.63 -7.77 15.41
N THR A 287 5.10 -9.02 15.31
CA THR A 287 4.36 -10.15 14.76
C THR A 287 4.51 -11.38 15.66
N THR A 288 3.61 -12.35 15.49
CA THR A 288 3.69 -13.66 16.16
C THR A 288 3.96 -14.75 15.13
N TRP A 289 4.98 -15.56 15.36
CA TRP A 289 5.28 -16.75 14.60
C TRP A 289 4.97 -17.99 15.43
N GLN A 290 3.89 -18.67 15.08
CA GLN A 290 3.53 -19.93 15.70
C GLN A 290 4.20 -21.10 14.98
N GLU A 291 4.72 -22.05 15.75
CA GLU A 291 5.26 -23.30 15.21
C GLU A 291 4.16 -24.07 14.45
N GLY A 292 4.47 -24.47 13.22
CA GLY A 292 3.54 -25.15 12.31
C GLY A 292 4.08 -25.22 10.89
N GLY A 293 3.20 -25.11 9.92
CA GLY A 293 3.55 -25.09 8.49
C GLY A 293 4.24 -23.80 8.03
N PRO A 294 4.32 -23.58 6.70
CA PRO A 294 4.90 -22.38 6.13
C PRO A 294 4.21 -21.12 6.63
N VAL A 295 5.01 -20.08 6.95
CA VAL A 295 4.53 -18.82 7.46
C VAL A 295 4.94 -17.64 6.56
N LEU A 296 4.07 -16.64 6.44
CA LEU A 296 4.35 -15.37 5.79
C LEU A 296 4.57 -14.30 6.84
N LEU A 297 5.82 -14.01 7.18
CA LEU A 297 6.15 -13.00 8.19
C LEU A 297 6.14 -11.59 7.61
N PRO A 298 5.44 -10.63 8.24
CA PRO A 298 5.54 -9.21 7.93
C PRO A 298 6.92 -8.65 8.36
N GLU A 299 7.32 -7.54 7.77
CA GLU A 299 8.54 -6.83 8.17
C GLU A 299 8.28 -5.95 9.40
N THR A 300 8.35 -6.56 10.57
CA THR A 300 8.17 -5.91 11.88
C THR A 300 9.50 -5.79 12.63
N ASP A 301 9.54 -4.98 13.69
CA ASP A 301 10.73 -4.82 14.55
C ASP A 301 10.96 -6.05 15.43
N LEU A 302 9.87 -6.62 15.92
CA LEU A 302 9.88 -7.73 16.88
C LEU A 302 9.12 -8.95 16.36
N ILE A 303 9.57 -10.14 16.75
CA ILE A 303 8.89 -11.42 16.48
C ILE A 303 8.70 -12.16 17.80
N GLY A 304 7.45 -12.47 18.14
CA GLY A 304 7.10 -13.37 19.22
C GLY A 304 7.01 -14.81 18.72
N PHE A 305 7.81 -15.72 19.23
CA PHE A 305 7.75 -17.13 18.89
C PHE A 305 6.84 -17.91 19.84
N VAL A 306 5.98 -18.74 19.28
CA VAL A 306 5.00 -19.54 20.00
C VAL A 306 5.12 -21.00 19.54
N ALA A 307 5.29 -21.92 20.48
CA ALA A 307 5.31 -23.36 20.18
C ALA A 307 3.96 -23.84 19.62
N ALA A 308 3.92 -24.99 18.97
CA ALA A 308 2.69 -25.63 18.47
C ALA A 308 1.63 -25.83 19.55
N SER A 309 2.06 -26.04 20.82
CA SER A 309 1.18 -26.13 21.99
C SER A 309 0.55 -24.81 22.43
N GLY A 310 0.87 -23.69 21.78
CA GLY A 310 0.47 -22.36 22.20
C GLY A 310 1.36 -21.74 23.29
N ARG A 311 2.42 -22.44 23.74
CA ARG A 311 3.34 -21.92 24.76
C ARG A 311 4.24 -20.84 24.18
N PRO A 312 4.28 -19.63 24.77
CA PRO A 312 5.21 -18.59 24.40
C PRO A 312 6.68 -19.01 24.62
N LEU A 313 7.53 -18.76 23.64
CA LEU A 313 8.98 -19.06 23.70
C LEU A 313 9.80 -17.80 23.96
N GLY A 314 9.33 -16.63 23.55
CA GLY A 314 9.96 -15.34 23.75
C GLY A 314 9.70 -14.37 22.62
N ILE A 315 10.09 -13.12 22.83
CA ILE A 315 10.06 -12.04 21.83
C ILE A 315 11.50 -11.68 21.49
N TYR A 316 11.80 -11.58 20.20
CA TYR A 316 13.15 -11.35 19.69
C TYR A 316 13.18 -10.23 18.67
N PHE A 317 14.33 -9.54 18.56
CA PHE A 317 14.53 -8.56 17.50
C PHE A 317 14.61 -9.23 16.14
N ARG A 318 13.72 -8.86 15.22
CA ARG A 318 13.66 -9.41 13.85
C ARG A 318 14.99 -9.28 13.10
N THR A 319 15.70 -8.18 13.30
CA THR A 319 17.01 -7.91 12.68
C THR A 319 18.09 -8.94 13.04
N THR A 320 17.84 -9.78 14.03
CA THR A 320 18.76 -10.87 14.42
C THR A 320 18.46 -12.21 13.75
N LEU A 321 17.33 -12.35 13.01
CA LEU A 321 17.00 -13.58 12.27
C LEU A 321 18.12 -14.06 11.34
N PRO A 322 18.88 -13.21 10.63
CA PRO A 322 19.99 -13.65 9.79
C PRO A 322 21.12 -14.37 10.55
N ARG A 323 21.14 -14.33 11.89
CA ARG A 323 22.08 -15.14 12.71
C ARG A 323 21.78 -16.64 12.63
N ILE A 324 20.60 -17.01 12.16
CA ILE A 324 20.21 -18.40 11.88
C ILE A 324 20.43 -18.64 10.39
N SER A 325 21.65 -19.03 10.02
CA SER A 325 22.04 -19.24 8.62
C SER A 325 21.23 -20.34 7.91
N GLU A 326 20.68 -21.29 8.68
CA GLU A 326 19.90 -22.41 8.19
C GLU A 326 18.43 -22.03 7.91
N LEU A 327 18.01 -20.85 8.34
CA LEU A 327 16.64 -20.36 8.16
C LEU A 327 16.56 -19.49 6.90
N HIS A 328 16.11 -20.09 5.81
CA HIS A 328 16.00 -19.41 4.54
C HIS A 328 14.62 -18.81 4.37
N GLY A 329 14.55 -17.47 4.29
CA GLY A 329 13.35 -16.73 3.97
C GLY A 329 13.31 -16.37 2.49
N THR A 330 12.17 -16.59 1.83
CA THR A 330 11.93 -16.20 0.44
C THR A 330 10.99 -15.02 0.40
N THR A 331 11.38 -13.94 -0.25
CA THR A 331 10.47 -12.81 -0.50
C THR A 331 9.35 -13.27 -1.41
N VAL A 332 8.13 -12.97 -1.03
CA VAL A 332 6.95 -13.26 -1.84
C VAL A 332 6.63 -12.05 -2.69
N ASP A 333 6.44 -12.28 -3.98
CA ASP A 333 6.03 -11.24 -4.94
C ASP A 333 4.51 -11.06 -4.84
N ILE A 334 4.13 -10.14 -3.95
CA ILE A 334 2.74 -9.74 -3.70
C ILE A 334 2.67 -8.23 -3.58
N TRP A 335 1.53 -7.68 -3.93
CA TRP A 335 1.28 -6.26 -3.76
C TRP A 335 1.20 -5.87 -2.27
N GLY A 336 1.50 -4.60 -1.99
CA GLY A 336 1.46 -4.07 -0.64
C GLY A 336 2.76 -4.29 0.13
N PRO A 337 2.71 -4.31 1.48
CA PRO A 337 3.91 -4.43 2.28
C PRO A 337 4.53 -5.82 2.15
N ARG A 338 5.85 -5.82 2.13
CA ARG A 338 6.66 -7.00 1.91
C ARG A 338 6.47 -8.05 3.00
N ARG A 339 6.32 -9.31 2.57
CA ARG A 339 6.36 -10.48 3.47
C ARG A 339 7.48 -11.43 3.07
N ILE A 340 7.98 -12.14 4.05
CA ILE A 340 9.00 -13.18 3.86
C ILE A 340 8.41 -14.51 4.25
N ARG A 341 8.43 -15.45 3.31
CA ARG A 341 8.00 -16.82 3.54
C ARG A 341 9.12 -17.64 4.17
N TYR A 342 8.80 -18.36 5.22
CA TYR A 342 9.66 -19.33 5.86
C TYR A 342 8.97 -20.69 5.86
N GLU A 343 9.72 -21.75 5.49
CA GLU A 343 9.21 -23.13 5.42
C GLU A 343 9.27 -23.85 6.76
N GLY A 344 10.19 -23.46 7.65
CA GLY A 344 10.45 -24.14 8.90
C GLY A 344 10.52 -23.20 10.08
N PHE A 345 10.11 -23.69 11.24
CA PHE A 345 10.19 -22.98 12.52
C PHE A 345 11.59 -23.18 13.15
N PRO A 346 12.22 -22.14 13.74
CA PRO A 346 13.53 -22.28 14.35
C PRO A 346 13.51 -23.16 15.61
N SER A 347 14.51 -24.05 15.73
CA SER A 347 14.71 -24.88 16.92
C SER A 347 15.08 -24.03 18.16
N PRO A 348 14.95 -24.57 19.38
CA PRO A 348 15.36 -23.86 20.60
C PRO A 348 16.84 -23.44 20.59
N ALA A 349 17.73 -24.25 20.01
CA ALA A 349 19.14 -23.90 19.86
C ALA A 349 19.37 -22.74 18.89
N GLN A 350 18.56 -22.65 17.85
CA GLN A 350 18.60 -21.54 16.90
C GLN A 350 18.01 -20.25 17.52
N LEU A 351 16.91 -20.35 18.28
CA LEU A 351 16.35 -19.21 19.00
C LEU A 351 17.34 -18.62 20.01
N ALA A 352 18.19 -19.45 20.64
CA ALA A 352 19.21 -18.98 21.56
C ALA A 352 20.29 -18.10 20.90
N ARG A 353 20.41 -18.10 19.56
CA ARG A 353 21.31 -17.21 18.81
C ARG A 353 20.73 -15.81 18.60
N LEU A 354 19.42 -15.67 18.74
CA LEU A 354 18.73 -14.40 18.54
C LEU A 354 18.89 -13.48 19.75
N GLU A 355 18.80 -12.21 19.53
CA GLU A 355 18.77 -11.23 20.58
C GLU A 355 17.36 -11.14 21.16
N CYS A 356 17.24 -11.59 22.42
CA CYS A 356 15.98 -11.65 23.14
C CYS A 356 15.57 -10.25 23.61
N PHE A 357 14.33 -9.85 23.28
CA PHE A 357 13.70 -8.65 23.80
C PHE A 357 12.90 -8.95 25.08
N ALA A 358 12.16 -10.07 25.11
CA ALA A 358 11.41 -10.55 26.27
C ALA A 358 11.41 -12.09 26.32
N THR A 359 11.51 -12.67 27.52
CA THR A 359 11.46 -14.12 27.72
C THR A 359 10.06 -14.70 27.45
N GLY A 360 9.95 -16.02 27.35
CA GLY A 360 8.66 -16.71 27.19
C GLY A 360 7.70 -16.45 28.37
N GLU A 361 8.21 -16.37 29.59
CA GLU A 361 7.42 -16.03 30.78
C GLU A 361 6.87 -14.61 30.71
N GLN A 362 7.72 -13.63 30.40
CA GLN A 362 7.33 -12.25 30.17
C GLN A 362 6.31 -12.13 29.02
N MET A 363 6.51 -12.88 27.93
CA MET A 363 5.55 -12.94 26.82
C MET A 363 4.22 -13.55 27.27
N ALA A 364 4.24 -14.61 28.12
CA ALA A 364 3.00 -15.22 28.64
C ALA A 364 2.18 -14.26 29.48
N ASP A 365 2.83 -13.46 30.31
CA ASP A 365 2.14 -12.45 31.15
C ASP A 365 1.44 -11.39 30.31
N LEU A 366 1.94 -11.10 29.12
CA LEU A 366 1.37 -10.16 28.18
C LEU A 366 0.07 -10.69 27.54
N PHE A 367 -0.06 -12.00 27.36
CA PHE A 367 -1.22 -12.64 26.78
C PHE A 367 -2.28 -13.11 27.82
N LYS A 368 -1.96 -13.12 29.10
CA LYS A 368 -2.92 -13.50 30.17
C LYS A 368 -4.12 -12.56 30.31
N GLY A 369 -4.03 -11.35 29.75
CA GLY A 369 -5.14 -10.38 29.73
C GLY A 369 -5.99 -10.36 28.47
N THR A 370 -5.58 -11.08 27.42
CA THR A 370 -6.23 -11.06 26.11
C THR A 370 -6.90 -12.41 25.82
N GLY A 371 -8.08 -12.68 26.41
CA GLY A 371 -9.04 -13.56 25.76
C GLY A 371 -9.33 -13.02 24.34
N PRO A 372 -9.98 -13.79 23.40
CA PRO A 372 -10.15 -13.38 21.99
C PRO A 372 -11.05 -12.13 21.91
N ALA A 373 -10.51 -11.00 22.30
CA ALA A 373 -11.08 -9.68 22.20
C ALA A 373 -10.28 -8.88 21.19
N LYS A 374 -11.02 -8.18 20.33
CA LYS A 374 -10.53 -7.21 19.34
C LYS A 374 -9.21 -6.53 19.77
N PRO A 375 -8.24 -6.34 18.86
CA PRO A 375 -6.97 -5.69 19.20
C PRO A 375 -7.22 -4.26 19.66
N LYS A 376 -7.42 -4.06 20.95
CA LYS A 376 -7.10 -2.80 21.60
C LYS A 376 -5.58 -2.79 21.75
N ALA A 377 -4.96 -1.65 21.44
CA ALA A 377 -3.53 -1.46 21.64
C ALA A 377 -3.11 -2.03 23.02
N ALA A 378 -2.37 -3.14 22.99
CA ALA A 378 -1.97 -3.80 24.22
C ALA A 378 -0.82 -3.00 24.85
N ASN A 379 -1.03 -2.47 26.04
CA ASN A 379 0.00 -1.91 26.88
C ASN A 379 0.69 -3.07 27.64
N MET A 380 2.00 -3.11 27.67
CA MET A 380 2.81 -4.21 28.22
C MET A 380 3.83 -3.74 29.29
N PRO A 381 3.97 -4.41 30.47
CA PRO A 381 4.96 -4.05 31.48
C PRO A 381 6.30 -4.76 31.35
N MET A 382 7.32 -4.15 31.88
CA MET A 382 8.60 -4.78 32.16
C MET A 382 9.16 -4.43 33.53
N GLN A 383 9.72 -5.43 34.20
CA GLN A 383 10.47 -5.25 35.45
C GLN A 383 11.90 -4.79 35.17
N ASP A 384 12.38 -3.91 36.04
CA ASP A 384 13.77 -3.44 36.04
C ASP A 384 14.77 -4.60 36.09
N ARG A 385 15.65 -4.65 35.11
CA ARG A 385 16.84 -5.49 35.17
C ARG A 385 17.92 -4.72 35.96
N ALA A 386 18.11 -5.13 37.19
CA ALA A 386 19.30 -4.76 37.96
C ALA A 386 20.56 -5.18 37.18
N ALA A 387 21.47 -4.24 37.04
CA ALA A 387 22.74 -4.42 36.37
C ALA A 387 23.53 -5.55 37.02
N SER A 388 23.68 -6.70 36.37
CA SER A 388 24.77 -7.66 36.67
C SER A 388 25.78 -7.54 35.54
N GLY A 389 26.96 -7.01 35.90
CA GLY A 389 28.07 -6.82 34.97
C GLY A 389 28.61 -8.14 34.45
N ALA A 390 28.59 -8.31 33.16
CA ALA A 390 29.45 -9.19 32.41
C ALA A 390 30.02 -8.41 31.23
N LYS A 391 31.31 -8.16 31.24
CA LYS A 391 32.09 -7.67 30.11
C LYS A 391 31.98 -8.69 28.99
N ALA A 392 31.10 -8.48 28.03
CA ALA A 392 31.08 -9.18 26.74
C ALA A 392 31.60 -8.23 25.67
N ALA A 393 32.42 -8.79 24.77
CA ALA A 393 33.06 -8.11 23.67
C ALA A 393 32.06 -7.27 22.85
N GLN A 394 32.43 -6.04 22.53
CA GLN A 394 31.70 -5.14 21.63
C GLN A 394 31.67 -5.71 20.22
N THR A 395 30.72 -6.60 19.94
CA THR A 395 30.24 -6.83 18.59
C THR A 395 29.12 -5.84 18.36
N SER A 396 29.21 -5.05 17.30
CA SER A 396 28.17 -4.09 16.93
C SER A 396 26.82 -4.81 16.87
N SER A 397 25.90 -4.45 17.79
CA SER A 397 24.54 -5.02 17.82
C SER A 397 23.83 -4.63 16.53
N PRO A 398 23.20 -5.60 15.82
CA PRO A 398 22.40 -5.32 14.63
C PRO A 398 21.06 -4.64 14.95
N VAL A 399 20.76 -4.40 16.24
CA VAL A 399 19.53 -3.74 16.67
C VAL A 399 19.53 -2.27 16.21
N PRO A 400 18.50 -1.83 15.49
CA PRO A 400 18.36 -0.45 15.07
C PRO A 400 18.45 0.53 16.26
N ALA A 401 19.05 1.72 16.04
CA ALA A 401 19.31 2.68 17.11
C ALA A 401 18.05 3.06 17.90
N HIS A 402 16.90 3.17 17.21
CA HIS A 402 15.62 3.53 17.83
C HIS A 402 15.01 2.44 18.72
N LEU A 403 15.48 1.19 18.64
CA LEU A 403 15.04 0.08 19.49
C LEU A 403 15.97 -0.17 20.68
N ARG A 404 17.15 0.45 20.70
CA ARG A 404 18.13 0.24 21.78
C ARG A 404 17.60 0.86 23.10
N GLY A 405 17.69 0.09 24.17
CA GLY A 405 17.25 0.52 25.49
C GLY A 405 15.74 0.57 25.70
N LEU A 406 14.93 0.10 24.73
CA LEU A 406 13.50 -0.05 24.93
C LEU A 406 13.18 -1.23 25.83
N SER A 407 12.17 -1.06 26.66
CA SER A 407 11.57 -2.11 27.45
C SER A 407 10.06 -2.08 27.33
N LEU A 408 9.41 -3.23 27.43
CA LEU A 408 7.95 -3.35 27.44
C LEU A 408 7.39 -3.11 28.84
N GLY A 409 6.26 -2.42 28.94
CA GLY A 409 5.60 -2.15 30.22
C GLY A 409 4.09 -2.37 30.19
N VAL A 410 3.46 -2.82 31.27
CA VAL A 410 1.98 -2.82 31.46
C VAL A 410 1.60 -1.50 32.10
N GLN A 411 0.79 -0.67 31.49
CA GLN A 411 0.03 0.32 32.22
C GLN A 411 -1.22 -0.39 32.77
N SER A 412 -1.32 -0.54 34.08
CA SER A 412 -2.60 -0.80 34.73
C SER A 412 -3.38 0.50 34.72
N ASP A 413 -4.44 0.56 33.92
CA ASP A 413 -5.45 1.59 34.05
C ASP A 413 -6.15 1.36 35.42
N GLU A 414 -5.92 2.25 36.39
CA GLU A 414 -6.82 2.45 37.54
C GLU A 414 -8.00 3.33 37.13
#